data_757b75706673fc283dfa0a0a13992a5f
#
_entry.id   757b75706673fc283dfa0a0a13992a5f
#
_cell.length_a   1.000
_cell.length_b   1.000
_cell.length_c   1.000
_cell.angle_alpha   90.00
_cell.angle_beta   90.00
_cell.angle_gamma   90.00
#
_symmetry.space_group_name_H-M   'P 1'
#
loop_
_entity.id
_entity.type
_entity.pdbx_description
1 polymer ?
#
loop_
_entity_poly.entity_id
_entity_poly.type
_entity_poly.pdbx_seq_one_letter_code
_entity_poly.pdbx_strand_id
1 'polypeptide(L)'
;THYMIDEWNPDEEFNVMIFQKCVKEIMEDIYNRGKIPILVGGTGFYIQAVLNDIAFTKEKQGDEIRADLQNLAKEKGASYLHHELQKVDKESAEAIHPNNIKRVIRALEYFQSTGQKFSDHNKEERQKGSPYNFLYLVLTMNRKVLYERIDKRVDQMMEEGLVKEVKQLLDAGYSRN
;
A
#
# COMPACT_ATOMS: atom_id res chain seq x y z
N THR A 1 -3.88 23.86 -7.05
CA THR A 1 -4.90 22.79 -7.12
C THR A 1 -4.37 21.57 -6.41
N HIS A 2 -5.21 20.94 -5.57
CA HIS A 2 -4.95 19.67 -4.93
C HIS A 2 -5.77 18.60 -5.65
N TYR A 3 -5.23 17.39 -5.72
CA TYR A 3 -5.82 16.24 -6.35
C TYR A 3 -5.82 15.06 -5.37
N MET A 4 -6.66 14.07 -5.56
CA MET A 4 -6.77 12.87 -4.73
C MET A 4 -7.23 13.17 -3.28
N ILE A 5 -8.10 14.17 -3.13
CA ILE A 5 -8.74 14.53 -1.86
C ILE A 5 -10.24 14.44 -2.07
N ASP A 6 -10.95 13.70 -1.20
CA ASP A 6 -12.41 13.45 -1.27
C ASP A 6 -12.90 12.86 -2.61
N GLU A 7 -12.10 11.99 -3.22
CA GLU A 7 -12.39 11.38 -4.52
C GLU A 7 -13.12 10.04 -4.39
N TRP A 8 -13.06 9.38 -3.23
CA TRP A 8 -13.63 8.07 -2.96
C TRP A 8 -14.50 8.05 -1.71
N ASN A 9 -15.58 7.25 -1.76
CA ASN A 9 -16.37 6.95 -0.57
C ASN A 9 -15.68 5.88 0.29
N PRO A 10 -15.97 5.81 1.61
CA PRO A 10 -15.35 4.84 2.51
C PRO A 10 -15.62 3.36 2.18
N ASP A 11 -16.65 3.04 1.40
CA ASP A 11 -17.04 1.71 0.95
C ASP A 11 -16.47 1.35 -0.44
N GLU A 12 -15.85 2.28 -1.12
CA GLU A 12 -15.21 2.03 -2.40
C GLU A 12 -13.81 1.45 -2.20
N GLU A 13 -13.47 0.48 -3.04
CA GLU A 13 -12.13 -0.09 -3.01
C GLU A 13 -11.08 0.94 -3.43
N PHE A 14 -10.10 1.17 -2.58
CA PHE A 14 -8.95 2.01 -2.89
C PHE A 14 -7.65 1.32 -2.48
N ASN A 15 -6.75 1.16 -3.43
CA ASN A 15 -5.47 0.50 -3.23
C ASN A 15 -4.35 1.20 -4.01
N VAL A 16 -3.12 0.72 -3.85
CA VAL A 16 -1.94 1.31 -4.51
C VAL A 16 -2.01 1.29 -6.04
N MET A 17 -2.69 0.31 -6.64
CA MET A 17 -2.84 0.22 -8.10
C MET A 17 -3.77 1.31 -8.62
N ILE A 18 -4.90 1.52 -7.94
CA ILE A 18 -5.85 2.59 -8.26
C ILE A 18 -5.16 3.95 -8.10
N PHE A 19 -4.47 4.14 -6.96
CA PHE A 19 -3.69 5.35 -6.70
C PHE A 19 -2.67 5.63 -7.81
N GLN A 20 -1.84 4.64 -8.17
CA GLN A 20 -0.83 4.80 -9.21
C GLN A 20 -1.45 5.22 -10.54
N LYS A 21 -2.54 4.56 -10.95
CA LYS A 21 -3.24 4.87 -12.20
C LYS A 21 -3.73 6.31 -12.21
N CYS A 22 -4.49 6.70 -11.19
CA CYS A 22 -5.07 8.07 -11.10
C CYS A 22 -3.99 9.14 -11.04
N VAL A 23 -2.93 8.92 -10.25
CA VAL A 23 -1.83 9.89 -10.14
C VAL A 23 -1.09 10.03 -11.46
N LYS A 24 -0.87 8.95 -12.23
CA LYS A 24 -0.24 9.04 -13.56
C LYS A 24 -1.07 9.87 -14.54
N GLU A 25 -2.39 9.67 -14.57
CA GLU A 25 -3.30 10.47 -15.40
C GLU A 25 -3.27 11.98 -15.01
N ILE A 26 -3.27 12.27 -13.70
CA ILE A 26 -3.16 13.63 -13.17
C ILE A 26 -1.81 14.25 -13.51
N MET A 27 -0.72 13.49 -13.38
CA MET A 27 0.63 13.99 -13.71
C MET A 27 0.75 14.33 -15.19
N GLU A 28 0.18 13.50 -16.07
CA GLU A 28 0.15 13.76 -17.51
C GLU A 28 -0.62 15.06 -17.83
N ASP A 29 -1.78 15.27 -17.23
CA ASP A 29 -2.52 16.55 -17.37
C ASP A 29 -1.69 17.75 -16.89
N ILE A 30 -1.00 17.62 -15.74
CA ILE A 30 -0.15 18.69 -15.21
C ILE A 30 1.00 19.03 -16.16
N TYR A 31 1.66 17.98 -16.73
CA TYR A 31 2.73 18.17 -17.71
C TYR A 31 2.21 18.81 -19.00
N ASN A 32 1.06 18.40 -19.50
CA ASN A 32 0.43 18.98 -20.69
C ASN A 32 0.10 20.48 -20.52
N ARG A 33 -0.11 20.91 -19.27
CA ARG A 33 -0.26 22.33 -18.92
C ARG A 33 1.07 23.07 -18.70
N GLY A 34 2.21 22.43 -18.97
CA GLY A 34 3.56 23.00 -18.77
C GLY A 34 3.92 23.20 -17.30
N LYS A 35 3.35 22.42 -16.39
CA LYS A 35 3.59 22.52 -14.94
C LYS A 35 4.27 21.29 -14.39
N ILE A 36 4.84 21.43 -13.19
CA ILE A 36 5.53 20.33 -12.48
C ILE A 36 4.60 19.78 -11.41
N PRO A 37 4.28 18.48 -11.43
CA PRO A 37 3.53 17.84 -10.37
C PRO A 37 4.37 17.73 -9.09
N ILE A 38 3.72 17.88 -7.94
CA ILE A 38 4.33 17.69 -6.63
C ILE A 38 3.53 16.62 -5.91
N LEU A 39 4.17 15.46 -5.63
CA LEU A 39 3.60 14.41 -4.79
C LEU A 39 3.93 14.72 -3.32
N VAL A 40 2.90 14.79 -2.48
CA VAL A 40 3.06 15.04 -1.04
C VAL A 40 2.36 13.93 -0.25
N GLY A 41 3.06 13.30 0.68
CA GLY A 41 2.46 12.27 1.50
C GLY A 41 3.44 11.56 2.43
N GLY A 42 2.90 10.65 3.25
CA GLY A 42 3.67 9.85 4.21
C GLY A 42 3.72 8.35 3.86
N THR A 43 2.92 7.89 2.90
CA THR A 43 2.89 6.47 2.51
C THR A 43 3.96 6.20 1.45
N GLY A 44 5.18 5.92 1.91
CA GLY A 44 6.35 5.76 1.03
C GLY A 44 6.14 4.75 -0.10
N PHE A 45 5.45 3.64 0.16
CA PHE A 45 5.16 2.63 -0.86
C PHE A 45 4.31 3.16 -2.01
N TYR A 46 3.31 4.02 -1.75
CA TYR A 46 2.48 4.63 -2.77
C TYR A 46 3.29 5.59 -3.65
N ILE A 47 4.15 6.40 -3.04
CA ILE A 47 5.06 7.29 -3.75
C ILE A 47 6.03 6.49 -4.63
N GLN A 48 6.64 5.43 -4.09
CA GLN A 48 7.54 4.56 -4.84
C GLN A 48 6.84 3.85 -6.00
N ALA A 49 5.59 3.42 -5.81
CA ALA A 49 4.80 2.78 -6.86
C ALA A 49 4.65 3.68 -8.09
N VAL A 50 4.42 4.98 -7.87
CA VAL A 50 4.34 5.97 -8.96
C VAL A 50 5.71 6.25 -9.55
N LEU A 51 6.70 6.60 -8.71
CA LEU A 51 8.00 7.05 -9.17
C LEU A 51 8.79 5.96 -9.91
N ASN A 52 8.67 4.71 -9.49
CA ASN A 52 9.37 3.59 -10.10
C ASN A 52 8.51 2.83 -11.12
N ASP A 53 7.30 3.31 -11.36
CA ASP A 53 6.34 2.67 -12.26
C ASP A 53 6.19 1.16 -12.01
N ILE A 54 6.02 0.80 -10.73
CA ILE A 54 5.94 -0.60 -10.31
C ILE A 54 4.79 -1.29 -11.05
N ALA A 55 5.11 -2.38 -11.74
CA ALA A 55 4.11 -3.19 -12.41
C ALA A 55 3.34 -4.04 -11.38
N PHE A 56 2.04 -3.77 -11.26
CA PHE A 56 1.15 -4.59 -10.45
C PHE A 56 0.44 -5.60 -11.35
N THR A 57 0.57 -6.86 -11.02
CA THR A 57 -0.13 -7.94 -11.74
C THR A 57 -1.61 -7.91 -11.36
N LYS A 58 -2.49 -7.69 -12.35
CA LYS A 58 -3.93 -7.89 -12.17
C LYS A 58 -4.21 -9.38 -12.26
N GLU A 59 -4.33 -10.03 -11.12
CA GLU A 59 -4.65 -11.45 -11.06
C GLU A 59 -6.16 -11.63 -11.02
N LYS A 60 -6.75 -12.17 -12.09
CA LYS A 60 -8.19 -12.47 -12.17
C LYS A 60 -8.65 -13.53 -11.16
N GLN A 61 -7.72 -14.33 -10.60
CA GLN A 61 -7.99 -15.42 -9.65
C GLN A 61 -7.40 -15.15 -8.24
N GLY A 62 -6.80 -13.98 -8.03
CA GLY A 62 -6.09 -13.67 -6.77
C GLY A 62 -6.98 -13.72 -5.53
N ASP A 63 -8.25 -13.36 -5.65
CA ASP A 63 -9.15 -13.32 -4.49
C ASP A 63 -9.52 -14.70 -3.98
N GLU A 64 -9.72 -15.70 -4.86
CA GLU A 64 -9.98 -17.09 -4.46
C GLU A 64 -8.74 -17.71 -3.81
N ILE A 65 -7.59 -17.59 -4.46
CA ILE A 65 -6.31 -18.08 -3.93
C ILE A 65 -6.02 -17.44 -2.57
N ARG A 66 -6.25 -16.15 -2.43
CA ARG A 66 -6.07 -15.42 -1.18
C ARG A 66 -6.99 -15.93 -0.07
N ALA A 67 -8.27 -16.16 -0.39
CA ALA A 67 -9.24 -16.69 0.56
C ALA A 67 -8.83 -18.09 1.06
N ASP A 68 -8.40 -18.95 0.15
CA ASP A 68 -7.92 -20.30 0.48
C ASP A 68 -6.67 -20.25 1.38
N LEU A 69 -5.70 -19.41 1.06
CA LEU A 69 -4.51 -19.21 1.86
C LEU A 69 -4.81 -18.61 3.24
N GLN A 70 -5.80 -17.72 3.33
CA GLN A 70 -6.27 -17.17 4.62
C GLN A 70 -6.94 -18.25 5.49
N ASN A 71 -7.76 -19.12 4.89
CA ASN A 71 -8.38 -20.23 5.60
C ASN A 71 -7.30 -21.23 6.06
N LEU A 72 -6.36 -21.55 5.21
CA LEU A 72 -5.23 -22.42 5.53
C LEU A 72 -4.37 -21.85 6.69
N ALA A 73 -4.20 -20.50 6.73
CA ALA A 73 -3.53 -19.85 7.84
C ALA A 73 -4.27 -19.97 9.16
N LYS A 74 -5.62 -19.91 9.13
CA LYS A 74 -6.45 -20.09 10.33
C LYS A 74 -6.42 -21.53 10.83
N GLU A 75 -6.40 -22.52 9.94
CA GLU A 75 -6.42 -23.94 10.26
C GLU A 75 -5.05 -24.46 10.74
N LYS A 76 -3.99 -24.15 10.01
CA LYS A 76 -2.65 -24.72 10.23
C LYS A 76 -1.64 -23.77 10.86
N GLY A 77 -1.99 -22.50 10.96
CA GLY A 77 -1.16 -21.49 11.58
C GLY A 77 -0.13 -20.84 10.64
N ALA A 78 0.45 -19.73 11.11
CA ALA A 78 1.39 -18.90 10.36
C ALA A 78 2.68 -19.64 9.95
N SER A 79 3.22 -20.47 10.85
CA SER A 79 4.46 -21.22 10.60
C SER A 79 4.30 -22.23 9.46
N TYR A 80 3.13 -22.84 9.33
CA TYR A 80 2.84 -23.76 8.22
C TYR A 80 2.90 -23.03 6.88
N LEU A 81 2.20 -21.89 6.75
CA LEU A 81 2.24 -21.11 5.51
C LEU A 81 3.64 -20.63 5.17
N HIS A 82 4.40 -20.21 6.18
CA HIS A 82 5.77 -19.78 5.97
C HIS A 82 6.66 -20.92 5.49
N HIS A 83 6.43 -22.15 5.97
CA HIS A 83 7.13 -23.33 5.47
C HIS A 83 6.75 -23.65 4.00
N GLU A 84 5.49 -23.50 3.63
CA GLU A 84 5.07 -23.64 2.22
C GLU A 84 5.75 -22.57 1.33
N LEU A 85 5.85 -21.32 1.81
CA LEU A 85 6.59 -20.28 1.11
C LEU A 85 8.07 -20.64 0.95
N GLN A 86 8.70 -21.22 1.98
CA GLN A 86 10.10 -21.65 1.94
C GLN A 86 10.37 -22.70 0.86
N LYS A 87 9.40 -23.58 0.55
CA LYS A 87 9.54 -24.60 -0.51
C LYS A 87 9.57 -23.98 -1.91
N VAL A 88 8.81 -22.90 -2.13
CA VAL A 88 8.63 -22.32 -3.46
C VAL A 88 9.50 -21.08 -3.69
N ASP A 89 9.73 -20.28 -2.64
CA ASP A 89 10.52 -19.05 -2.67
C ASP A 89 11.29 -18.87 -1.34
N LYS A 90 12.43 -19.53 -1.25
CA LYS A 90 13.28 -19.50 -0.06
C LYS A 90 13.71 -18.08 0.32
N GLU A 91 14.03 -17.25 -0.67
CA GLU A 91 14.51 -15.89 -0.43
C GLU A 91 13.39 -14.99 0.14
N SER A 92 12.16 -15.10 -0.39
CA SER A 92 11.02 -14.42 0.21
C SER A 92 10.76 -14.91 1.64
N ALA A 93 10.91 -16.21 1.91
CA ALA A 93 10.73 -16.76 3.25
C ALA A 93 11.80 -16.25 4.24
N GLU A 94 13.04 -16.09 3.81
CA GLU A 94 14.10 -15.49 4.63
C GLU A 94 13.86 -14.00 4.93
N ALA A 95 13.28 -13.27 3.97
CA ALA A 95 13.01 -11.84 4.09
C ALA A 95 11.71 -11.51 4.84
N ILE A 96 10.76 -12.45 4.92
CA ILE A 96 9.42 -12.23 5.51
C ILE A 96 9.31 -13.01 6.82
N HIS A 97 9.09 -12.28 7.92
CA HIS A 97 8.89 -12.93 9.22
C HIS A 97 7.60 -13.80 9.21
N PRO A 98 7.60 -15.04 9.77
CA PRO A 98 6.43 -15.96 9.76
C PRO A 98 5.13 -15.31 10.27
N ASN A 99 5.20 -14.47 11.28
CA ASN A 99 4.04 -13.76 11.83
C ASN A 99 3.46 -12.67 10.90
N ASN A 100 4.17 -12.32 9.83
CA ASN A 100 3.65 -11.41 8.82
C ASN A 100 2.81 -12.17 7.78
N ILE A 101 1.71 -12.76 8.27
CA ILE A 101 0.83 -13.64 7.50
C ILE A 101 0.38 -12.98 6.19
N LYS A 102 0.04 -11.69 6.22
CA LYS A 102 -0.41 -10.95 5.02
C LYS A 102 0.67 -10.95 3.92
N ARG A 103 1.93 -10.77 4.28
CA ARG A 103 3.05 -10.79 3.30
C ARG A 103 3.38 -12.22 2.84
N VAL A 104 3.29 -13.20 3.73
CA VAL A 104 3.46 -14.62 3.36
C VAL A 104 2.39 -15.02 2.35
N ILE A 105 1.12 -14.71 2.62
CA ILE A 105 0.00 -14.97 1.70
C ILE A 105 0.25 -14.28 0.36
N ARG A 106 0.64 -13.01 0.34
CA ARG A 106 0.90 -12.28 -0.90
C ARG A 106 1.99 -12.93 -1.76
N ALA A 107 3.07 -13.42 -1.15
CA ALA A 107 4.14 -14.10 -1.87
C ALA A 107 3.69 -15.46 -2.44
N LEU A 108 2.91 -16.23 -1.68
CA LEU A 108 2.32 -17.49 -2.14
C LEU A 108 1.27 -17.29 -3.24
N GLU A 109 0.38 -16.33 -3.08
CA GLU A 109 -0.62 -15.90 -4.06
C GLU A 109 0.05 -15.55 -5.40
N TYR A 110 1.11 -14.74 -5.34
CA TYR A 110 1.88 -14.37 -6.53
C TYR A 110 2.47 -15.59 -7.23
N PHE A 111 3.10 -16.51 -6.46
CA PHE A 111 3.66 -17.74 -7.03
C PHE A 111 2.58 -18.63 -7.63
N GLN A 112 1.45 -18.82 -6.96
CA GLN A 112 0.37 -19.70 -7.44
C GLN A 112 -0.31 -19.16 -8.70
N SER A 113 -0.42 -17.85 -8.84
CA SER A 113 -1.07 -17.22 -9.99
C SER A 113 -0.15 -17.04 -11.19
N THR A 114 1.16 -16.85 -10.97
CA THR A 114 2.11 -16.54 -12.06
C THR A 114 3.11 -17.65 -12.36
N GLY A 115 3.32 -18.58 -11.43
CA GLY A 115 4.40 -19.57 -11.48
C GLY A 115 5.79 -18.98 -11.23
N GLN A 116 5.90 -17.68 -10.94
CA GLN A 116 7.17 -16.99 -10.72
C GLN A 116 7.38 -16.71 -9.23
N LYS A 117 8.65 -16.66 -8.81
CA LYS A 117 8.98 -16.30 -7.43
C LYS A 117 8.74 -14.82 -7.17
N PHE A 118 8.15 -14.52 -6.02
CA PHE A 118 7.93 -13.13 -5.61
C PHE A 118 9.25 -12.39 -5.34
N SER A 119 10.28 -13.09 -4.88
CA SER A 119 11.63 -12.53 -4.72
C SER A 119 12.24 -12.07 -6.05
N ASP A 120 12.09 -12.86 -7.11
CA ASP A 120 12.64 -12.53 -8.43
C ASP A 120 11.91 -11.30 -9.02
N HIS A 121 10.58 -11.28 -8.96
CA HIS A 121 9.79 -10.12 -9.36
C HIS A 121 10.22 -8.84 -8.62
N ASN A 122 10.38 -8.92 -7.30
CA ASN A 122 10.81 -7.77 -6.51
C ASN A 122 12.22 -7.28 -6.89
N LYS A 123 13.13 -8.19 -7.26
CA LYS A 123 14.47 -7.81 -7.77
C LYS A 123 14.39 -7.11 -9.11
N GLU A 124 13.61 -7.66 -10.03
CA GLU A 124 13.39 -7.05 -11.35
C GLU A 124 12.81 -5.65 -11.23
N GLU A 125 11.76 -5.48 -10.40
CA GLU A 125 11.16 -4.17 -10.17
C GLU A 125 12.13 -3.15 -9.54
N ARG A 126 13.02 -3.60 -8.65
CA ARG A 126 14.06 -2.73 -8.05
C ARG A 126 15.16 -2.34 -9.03
N GLN A 127 15.42 -3.16 -10.05
CA GLN A 127 16.43 -2.88 -11.07
C GLN A 127 15.91 -1.93 -12.17
N LYS A 128 14.60 -1.80 -12.30
CA LYS A 128 14.00 -0.82 -13.21
C LYS A 128 14.34 0.59 -12.75
N GLY A 129 14.86 1.39 -13.66
CA GLY A 129 15.01 2.82 -13.42
C GLY A 129 13.65 3.52 -13.37
N SER A 130 13.59 4.65 -12.71
CA SER A 130 12.39 5.50 -12.77
C SER A 130 12.21 6.08 -14.17
N PRO A 131 10.99 6.10 -14.72
CA PRO A 131 10.69 6.81 -15.96
C PRO A 131 10.67 8.33 -15.79
N TYR A 132 10.73 8.80 -14.54
CA TYR A 132 10.66 10.23 -14.21
C TYR A 132 12.02 10.76 -13.74
N ASN A 133 12.33 11.99 -14.13
CA ASN A 133 13.38 12.76 -13.49
C ASN A 133 12.78 13.53 -12.31
N PHE A 134 13.04 13.10 -11.07
CA PHE A 134 12.40 13.64 -9.88
C PHE A 134 13.38 14.06 -8.80
N LEU A 135 12.97 15.02 -7.99
CA LEU A 135 13.63 15.39 -6.75
C LEU A 135 12.86 14.81 -5.56
N TYR A 136 13.52 13.95 -4.77
CA TYR A 136 12.93 13.35 -3.59
C TYR A 136 13.38 14.08 -2.33
N LEU A 137 12.44 14.73 -1.65
CA LEU A 137 12.71 15.49 -0.41
C LEU A 137 12.10 14.77 0.78
N VAL A 138 12.93 14.49 1.80
CA VAL A 138 12.47 13.89 3.06
C VAL A 138 12.58 14.93 4.17
N LEU A 139 11.42 15.29 4.74
CA LEU A 139 11.37 16.19 5.88
C LEU A 139 11.67 15.43 7.17
N THR A 140 12.58 15.98 7.95
CA THR A 140 12.94 15.43 9.28
C THR A 140 12.85 16.51 10.33
N MET A 141 12.64 16.11 11.57
CA MET A 141 12.67 17.00 12.72
C MET A 141 13.11 16.25 13.97
N ASN A 142 13.47 17.00 15.01
CA ASN A 142 13.77 16.41 16.32
C ASN A 142 12.58 15.59 16.84
N ARG A 143 12.85 14.38 17.35
CA ARG A 143 11.81 13.43 17.76
C ARG A 143 10.88 13.99 18.86
N LYS A 144 11.43 14.74 19.82
CA LYS A 144 10.61 15.37 20.86
C LYS A 144 9.63 16.37 20.28
N VAL A 145 10.11 17.24 19.39
CA VAL A 145 9.25 18.22 18.70
C VAL A 145 8.19 17.54 17.83
N LEU A 146 8.55 16.41 17.21
CA LEU A 146 7.59 15.63 16.41
C LEU A 146 6.45 15.09 17.28
N TYR A 147 6.76 14.52 18.46
CA TYR A 147 5.74 14.02 19.37
C TYR A 147 4.83 15.14 19.91
N GLU A 148 5.40 16.25 20.33
CA GLU A 148 4.63 17.41 20.77
C GLU A 148 3.65 17.91 19.66
N ARG A 149 4.08 17.87 18.41
CA ARG A 149 3.20 18.22 17.27
C ARG A 149 2.13 17.18 17.01
N ILE A 150 2.43 15.89 17.15
CA ILE A 150 1.46 14.81 17.01
C ILE A 150 0.38 14.95 18.07
N ASP A 151 0.75 15.09 19.34
CA ASP A 151 -0.16 15.22 20.46
C ASP A 151 -1.10 16.44 20.27
N LYS A 152 -0.50 17.61 20.00
CA LYS A 152 -1.26 18.83 19.73
C LYS A 152 -2.21 18.68 18.52
N ARG A 153 -1.82 17.96 17.49
CA ARG A 153 -2.70 17.71 16.35
C ARG A 153 -3.87 16.81 16.71
N VAL A 154 -3.65 15.80 17.54
CA VAL A 154 -4.72 14.91 18.01
C VAL A 154 -5.73 15.72 18.86
N ASP A 155 -5.25 16.54 19.78
CA ASP A 155 -6.10 17.41 20.59
C ASP A 155 -6.96 18.33 19.70
N GLN A 156 -6.35 18.96 18.72
CA GLN A 156 -7.06 19.81 17.75
C GLN A 156 -8.10 19.03 16.94
N MET A 157 -7.79 17.82 16.48
CA MET A 157 -8.76 16.96 15.77
C MET A 157 -9.96 16.60 16.66
N MET A 158 -9.73 16.36 17.95
CA MET A 158 -10.80 16.10 18.92
C MET A 158 -11.71 17.32 19.10
N GLU A 159 -11.13 18.51 19.20
CA GLU A 159 -11.87 19.78 19.32
C GLU A 159 -12.67 20.08 18.03
N GLU A 160 -12.10 19.79 16.86
CA GLU A 160 -12.74 19.97 15.54
C GLU A 160 -13.86 18.97 15.26
N GLY A 161 -14.00 17.91 16.08
CA GLY A 161 -15.14 17.00 16.03
C GLY A 161 -14.86 15.63 15.44
N LEU A 162 -13.63 15.12 15.51
CA LEU A 162 -13.26 13.77 15.06
C LEU A 162 -14.23 12.67 15.58
N VAL A 163 -14.61 12.74 16.85
CA VAL A 163 -15.55 11.75 17.45
C VAL A 163 -16.93 11.83 16.80
N LYS A 164 -17.39 13.04 16.46
CA LYS A 164 -18.67 13.24 15.78
C LYS A 164 -18.64 12.68 14.36
N GLU A 165 -17.54 12.91 13.63
CA GLU A 165 -17.32 12.37 12.29
C GLU A 165 -17.35 10.85 12.28
N VAL A 166 -16.58 10.21 13.17
CA VAL A 166 -16.60 8.74 13.33
C VAL A 166 -17.98 8.21 13.64
N LYS A 167 -18.72 8.88 14.54
CA LYS A 167 -20.10 8.49 14.87
C LYS A 167 -21.02 8.58 13.65
N GLN A 168 -20.92 9.64 12.87
CA GLN A 168 -21.71 9.80 11.64
C GLN A 168 -21.44 8.68 10.63
N LEU A 169 -20.17 8.27 10.45
CA LEU A 169 -19.83 7.15 9.58
C LEU A 169 -20.43 5.82 10.08
N LEU A 170 -20.37 5.56 11.39
CA LEU A 170 -20.98 4.37 11.98
C LEU A 170 -22.51 4.38 11.84
N ASP A 171 -23.15 5.53 12.08
CA ASP A 171 -24.60 5.70 11.95
C ASP A 171 -25.05 5.55 10.47
N ALA A 172 -24.17 5.86 9.51
CA ALA A 172 -24.36 5.62 8.08
C ALA A 172 -24.16 4.16 7.65
N GLY A 173 -23.75 3.26 8.58
CA GLY A 173 -23.61 1.83 8.34
C GLY A 173 -22.20 1.38 7.93
N TYR A 174 -21.20 2.26 7.94
CA TYR A 174 -19.81 1.85 7.67
C TYR A 174 -19.26 0.99 8.82
N SER A 175 -18.57 -0.10 8.48
CA SER A 175 -18.00 -1.01 9.47
C SER A 175 -16.71 -0.47 10.08
N ARG A 176 -16.32 -1.02 11.25
CA ARG A 176 -15.06 -0.68 11.94
C ARG A 176 -13.84 -1.42 11.39
N ASN A 177 -13.96 -2.10 10.26
CA ASN A 177 -12.89 -2.94 9.68
C ASN A 177 -11.94 -2.13 8.80
#